data_c6453cd45f5b3f7dd0b6d2805ae2f430
#
_entry.id   c6453cd45f5b3f7dd0b6d2805ae2f430
#
_cell.length_a   1.000
_cell.length_b   1.000
_cell.length_c   1.000
_cell.angle_alpha   90.00
_cell.angle_beta   90.00
_cell.angle_gamma   90.00
#
_symmetry.space_group_name_H-M   'P 1'
#
loop_
_entity.id
_entity.type
_entity.pdbx_description
1 polymer ?
#
loop_
_entity_poly.entity_id
_entity_poly.type
_entity_poly.pdbx_seq_one_letter_code
_entity_poly.pdbx_strand_id
1 'polypeptide(L)'
;MESQKPKIAMYVKRPFGEKLNASFDFIKENWKQLFKYSTYLILPICLIQAANFSGLMGSMTDLTAMQASGGISDNPLAALGPSFALNYAGVIFFSCLGALLMTSLIYAMVRLYNEREERLNGIVFGDIKSLLLRNIKRLFLMGIACSFLFIFAVIFIVLLAVLTPFTLILTIPLLFAFMVPLALMAPIYLFEDISLGEAFAKTFRLGFATWGGVFLVLMVMGLIASVLQGIVSIPWYVIYIVKMVFTMSDGGATSSSVGLNFAQYLFSILMLYGSYLSAIFGIVGLVYQYGHASEVVDSITVESDIDNFDKL
;
A
#
# COMPACT_ATOMS: atom_id res chain seq x y z
N MET A 1 -26.68 29.84 2.48
CA MET A 1 -26.65 28.41 2.88
C MET A 1 -26.15 27.64 1.68
N GLU A 2 -24.86 27.34 1.62
CA GLU A 2 -24.36 26.41 0.61
C GLU A 2 -24.95 25.04 0.93
N SER A 3 -25.73 24.48 0.03
CA SER A 3 -26.27 23.12 0.12
C SER A 3 -25.09 22.17 0.17
N GLN A 4 -24.75 21.70 1.38
CA GLN A 4 -23.69 20.68 1.52
C GLN A 4 -24.15 19.43 0.74
N LYS A 5 -23.33 19.00 -0.22
CA LYS A 5 -23.58 17.73 -0.91
C LYS A 5 -23.81 16.63 0.14
N PRO A 6 -24.71 15.67 -0.11
CA PRO A 6 -24.93 14.57 0.82
C PRO A 6 -23.61 13.80 1.09
N LYS A 7 -23.46 13.22 2.28
CA LYS A 7 -22.32 12.36 2.59
C LYS A 7 -22.22 11.22 1.59
N ILE A 8 -20.99 10.84 1.24
CA ILE A 8 -20.73 9.68 0.41
C ILE A 8 -20.89 8.45 1.31
N ALA A 9 -22.07 7.84 1.29
CA ALA A 9 -22.37 6.68 2.12
C ALA A 9 -21.43 5.52 1.78
N MET A 10 -20.95 4.79 2.79
CA MET A 10 -20.03 3.67 2.59
C MET A 10 -20.79 2.39 2.15
N TYR A 11 -21.84 2.03 2.90
CA TYR A 11 -22.63 0.81 2.68
C TYR A 11 -23.77 1.07 1.70
N VAL A 12 -23.50 0.86 0.42
CA VAL A 12 -24.51 1.00 -0.67
C VAL A 12 -24.16 0.03 -1.79
N LYS A 13 -25.17 -0.62 -2.36
CA LYS A 13 -25.02 -1.41 -3.58
C LYS A 13 -24.75 -0.50 -4.77
N ARG A 14 -23.54 -0.54 -5.31
CA ARG A 14 -23.09 0.33 -6.43
C ARG A 14 -22.58 -0.51 -7.60
N PRO A 15 -22.91 -0.15 -8.84
CA PRO A 15 -22.21 -0.65 -10.00
C PRO A 15 -20.74 -0.18 -9.99
N PHE A 16 -19.91 -0.81 -10.80
CA PHE A 16 -18.45 -0.60 -10.77
C PHE A 16 -18.06 0.87 -10.90
N GLY A 17 -18.58 1.59 -11.89
CA GLY A 17 -18.26 3.01 -12.12
C GLY A 17 -18.62 3.92 -10.94
N GLU A 18 -19.73 3.67 -10.26
CA GLU A 18 -20.14 4.46 -9.09
C GLU A 18 -19.25 4.21 -7.86
N LYS A 19 -18.65 3.01 -7.73
CA LYS A 19 -17.67 2.74 -6.68
C LYS A 19 -16.39 3.55 -6.90
N LEU A 20 -15.93 3.63 -8.13
CA LEU A 20 -14.79 4.47 -8.51
C LEU A 20 -15.10 5.95 -8.25
N ASN A 21 -16.25 6.43 -8.72
CA ASN A 21 -16.68 7.81 -8.51
C ASN A 21 -16.75 8.15 -7.00
N ALA A 22 -17.36 7.29 -6.18
CA ALA A 22 -17.42 7.48 -4.73
C ALA A 22 -16.03 7.58 -4.10
N SER A 23 -15.08 6.77 -4.58
CA SER A 23 -13.69 6.81 -4.12
C SER A 23 -12.99 8.12 -4.50
N PHE A 24 -13.17 8.58 -5.73
CA PHE A 24 -12.62 9.86 -6.20
C PHE A 24 -13.26 11.05 -5.49
N ASP A 25 -14.59 11.03 -5.31
CA ASP A 25 -15.32 12.09 -4.64
C ASP A 25 -14.86 12.21 -3.17
N PHE A 26 -14.65 11.09 -2.47
CA PHE A 26 -14.10 11.09 -1.11
C PHE A 26 -12.71 11.71 -1.07
N ILE A 27 -11.81 11.31 -1.97
CA ILE A 27 -10.44 11.84 -2.05
C ILE A 27 -10.48 13.33 -2.37
N LYS A 28 -11.30 13.73 -3.35
CA LYS A 28 -11.44 15.14 -3.77
C LYS A 28 -12.02 16.02 -2.67
N GLU A 29 -13.02 15.54 -1.93
CA GLU A 29 -13.61 16.29 -0.83
C GLU A 29 -12.63 16.50 0.32
N ASN A 30 -11.81 15.50 0.62
CA ASN A 30 -10.98 15.45 1.81
C ASN A 30 -9.48 15.58 1.53
N TRP A 31 -9.06 15.98 0.30
CA TRP A 31 -7.66 15.96 -0.12
C TRP A 31 -6.73 16.75 0.81
N LYS A 32 -7.20 17.90 1.35
CA LYS A 32 -6.41 18.75 2.23
C LYS A 32 -6.06 18.05 3.55
N GLN A 33 -7.04 17.39 4.14
CA GLN A 33 -6.88 16.62 5.38
C GLN A 33 -6.03 15.37 5.15
N LEU A 34 -6.31 14.64 4.07
CA LEU A 34 -5.53 13.47 3.66
C LEU A 34 -4.05 13.84 3.46
N PHE A 35 -3.77 14.88 2.68
CA PHE A 35 -2.42 15.35 2.42
C PHE A 35 -1.73 15.83 3.69
N LYS A 36 -2.40 16.68 4.50
CA LYS A 36 -1.86 17.22 5.75
C LYS A 36 -1.39 16.11 6.69
N TYR A 37 -2.27 15.17 7.02
CA TYR A 37 -1.95 14.13 8.02
C TYR A 37 -1.03 13.05 7.47
N SER A 38 -1.12 12.73 6.17
CA SER A 38 -0.15 11.87 5.50
C SER A 38 1.26 12.48 5.53
N THR A 39 1.38 13.78 5.26
CA THR A 39 2.68 14.48 5.34
C THR A 39 3.28 14.38 6.74
N TYR A 40 2.50 14.68 7.79
CA TYR A 40 3.02 14.62 9.16
C TYR A 40 3.51 13.24 9.58
N LEU A 41 2.84 12.18 9.12
CA LEU A 41 3.19 10.81 9.52
C LEU A 41 4.24 10.16 8.61
N ILE A 42 4.14 10.38 7.31
CA ILE A 42 4.91 9.62 6.32
C ILE A 42 6.21 10.34 5.92
N LEU A 43 6.23 11.67 5.87
CA LEU A 43 7.42 12.39 5.46
C LEU A 43 8.67 12.08 6.32
N PRO A 44 8.58 12.01 7.67
CA PRO A 44 9.72 11.61 8.50
C PRO A 44 10.24 10.20 8.17
N ILE A 45 9.35 9.28 7.84
CA ILE A 45 9.71 7.91 7.43
C ILE A 45 10.42 7.95 6.07
N CYS A 46 9.89 8.71 5.12
CA CYS A 46 10.50 8.85 3.80
C CYS A 46 11.93 9.43 3.86
N LEU A 47 12.22 10.35 4.80
CA LEU A 47 13.57 10.87 5.00
C LEU A 47 14.55 9.76 5.37
N ILE A 48 14.20 8.91 6.32
CA ILE A 48 15.07 7.80 6.76
C ILE A 48 15.11 6.71 5.69
N GLN A 49 13.97 6.37 5.11
CA GLN A 49 13.88 5.38 4.04
C GLN A 49 14.69 5.77 2.80
N ALA A 50 14.68 7.05 2.41
CA ALA A 50 15.44 7.57 1.29
C ALA A 50 16.95 7.46 1.54
N ALA A 51 17.43 7.62 2.77
CA ALA A 51 18.83 7.42 3.12
C ALA A 51 19.24 5.95 2.91
N ASN A 52 18.46 4.99 3.43
CA ASN A 52 18.71 3.57 3.19
C ASN A 52 18.61 3.22 1.69
N PHE A 53 17.63 3.76 0.99
CA PHE A 53 17.45 3.53 -0.45
C PHE A 53 18.63 4.08 -1.27
N SER A 54 19.13 5.26 -0.93
CA SER A 54 20.32 5.86 -1.57
C SER A 54 21.57 5.02 -1.30
N GLY A 55 21.75 4.51 -0.09
CA GLY A 55 22.84 3.59 0.26
C GLY A 55 22.75 2.27 -0.50
N LEU A 56 21.55 1.73 -0.66
CA LEU A 56 21.31 0.54 -1.47
C LEU A 56 21.69 0.75 -2.94
N MET A 57 21.25 1.88 -3.52
CA MET A 57 21.58 2.24 -4.91
C MET A 57 23.07 2.53 -5.10
N GLY A 58 23.74 3.10 -4.09
CA GLY A 58 25.21 3.25 -4.09
C GLY A 58 25.90 1.91 -4.21
N SER A 59 25.57 0.94 -3.37
CA SER A 59 26.15 -0.40 -3.42
C SER A 59 25.90 -1.10 -4.76
N MET A 60 24.74 -0.88 -5.39
CA MET A 60 24.46 -1.41 -6.74
C MET A 60 25.32 -0.74 -7.83
N THR A 61 25.53 0.57 -7.72
CA THR A 61 26.40 1.32 -8.64
C THR A 61 27.85 0.84 -8.53
N ASP A 62 28.35 0.63 -7.31
CA ASP A 62 29.69 0.13 -7.04
C ASP A 62 29.90 -1.28 -7.62
N LEU A 63 28.90 -2.17 -7.47
CA LEU A 63 28.92 -3.50 -8.07
C LEU A 63 28.98 -3.43 -9.60
N THR A 64 28.20 -2.54 -10.21
CA THR A 64 28.20 -2.34 -11.67
C THR A 64 29.56 -1.83 -12.16
N ALA A 65 30.19 -0.89 -11.42
CA ALA A 65 31.51 -0.39 -11.72
C ALA A 65 32.61 -1.47 -11.62
N MET A 66 32.54 -2.32 -10.58
CA MET A 66 33.46 -3.47 -10.43
C MET A 66 33.30 -4.47 -11.58
N GLN A 67 32.10 -4.75 -12.03
CA GLN A 67 31.84 -5.62 -13.19
C GLN A 67 32.40 -5.02 -14.48
N ALA A 68 32.22 -3.72 -14.70
CA ALA A 68 32.73 -3.01 -15.88
C ALA A 68 34.27 -2.98 -15.93
N SER A 69 34.96 -2.95 -14.78
CA SER A 69 36.44 -2.98 -14.69
C SER A 69 37.04 -4.39 -14.77
N GLY A 70 36.21 -5.43 -15.03
CA GLY A 70 36.68 -6.81 -15.13
C GLY A 70 36.97 -7.51 -13.80
N GLY A 71 36.68 -6.87 -12.68
CA GLY A 71 36.77 -7.41 -11.32
C GLY A 71 35.57 -8.30 -10.97
N ILE A 72 35.29 -9.33 -11.79
CA ILE A 72 34.17 -10.26 -11.52
C ILE A 72 34.57 -11.14 -10.34
N SER A 73 33.91 -10.97 -9.22
CA SER A 73 33.89 -11.97 -8.16
C SER A 73 33.06 -13.16 -8.63
N ASP A 74 33.53 -14.39 -8.42
CA ASP A 74 32.77 -15.63 -8.67
C ASP A 74 31.43 -15.64 -7.88
N ASN A 75 31.30 -14.77 -6.90
CA ASN A 75 30.07 -14.55 -6.15
C ASN A 75 29.71 -13.05 -6.07
N PRO A 76 28.88 -12.52 -6.98
CA PRO A 76 28.45 -11.12 -6.98
C PRO A 76 27.76 -10.69 -5.67
N LEU A 77 27.07 -11.59 -4.98
CA LEU A 77 26.41 -11.29 -3.71
C LEU A 77 27.42 -11.04 -2.56
N ALA A 78 28.58 -11.71 -2.58
CA ALA A 78 29.63 -11.49 -1.59
C ALA A 78 30.29 -10.11 -1.77
N ALA A 79 30.31 -9.58 -3.01
CA ALA A 79 30.83 -8.24 -3.30
C ALA A 79 29.96 -7.09 -2.76
N LEU A 80 28.66 -7.34 -2.49
CA LEU A 80 27.74 -6.31 -1.99
C LEU A 80 28.01 -5.88 -0.53
N GLY A 81 28.64 -6.75 0.27
CA GLY A 81 29.06 -6.44 1.64
C GLY A 81 27.92 -6.23 2.66
N PRO A 82 28.26 -6.04 3.94
CA PRO A 82 27.27 -5.88 5.03
C PRO A 82 26.42 -4.61 4.92
N SER A 83 26.97 -3.54 4.34
CA SER A 83 26.26 -2.27 4.14
C SER A 83 25.05 -2.41 3.22
N PHE A 84 25.16 -3.21 2.16
CA PHE A 84 24.04 -3.54 1.30
C PHE A 84 22.91 -4.24 2.09
N ALA A 85 23.25 -5.28 2.85
CA ALA A 85 22.26 -6.02 3.63
C ALA A 85 21.55 -5.12 4.66
N LEU A 86 22.28 -4.22 5.33
CA LEU A 86 21.73 -3.28 6.29
C LEU A 86 20.78 -2.27 5.60
N ASN A 87 21.20 -1.68 4.49
CA ASN A 87 20.37 -0.75 3.74
C ASN A 87 19.12 -1.43 3.15
N TYR A 88 19.25 -2.66 2.66
CA TYR A 88 18.12 -3.45 2.16
C TYR A 88 17.10 -3.76 3.25
N ALA A 89 17.58 -4.21 4.42
CA ALA A 89 16.73 -4.43 5.59
C ALA A 89 16.05 -3.14 6.04
N GLY A 90 16.77 -2.01 6.05
CA GLY A 90 16.22 -0.69 6.33
C GLY A 90 15.12 -0.28 5.36
N VAL A 91 15.33 -0.46 4.05
CA VAL A 91 14.31 -0.17 3.03
C VAL A 91 13.05 -1.00 3.28
N ILE A 92 13.18 -2.31 3.52
CA ILE A 92 12.02 -3.19 3.80
C ILE A 92 11.31 -2.75 5.08
N PHE A 93 12.05 -2.53 6.17
CA PHE A 93 11.47 -2.15 7.45
C PHE A 93 10.66 -0.85 7.35
N PHE A 94 11.26 0.21 6.79
CA PHE A 94 10.58 1.51 6.64
C PHE A 94 9.46 1.46 5.60
N SER A 95 9.54 0.60 4.57
CA SER A 95 8.43 0.36 3.63
C SER A 95 7.23 -0.27 4.33
N CYS A 96 7.45 -1.31 5.13
CA CYS A 96 6.39 -1.95 5.92
C CYS A 96 5.78 -0.99 6.94
N LEU A 97 6.63 -0.22 7.64
CA LEU A 97 6.17 0.77 8.61
C LEU A 97 5.34 1.88 7.95
N GLY A 98 5.82 2.42 6.82
CA GLY A 98 5.11 3.46 6.08
C GLY A 98 3.78 2.97 5.52
N ALA A 99 3.73 1.76 4.95
CA ALA A 99 2.50 1.15 4.46
C ALA A 99 1.50 0.91 5.61
N LEU A 100 1.98 0.41 6.75
CA LEU A 100 1.17 0.20 7.95
C LEU A 100 0.54 1.51 8.45
N LEU A 101 1.35 2.58 8.57
CA LEU A 101 0.90 3.89 9.04
C LEU A 101 -0.06 4.54 8.04
N MET A 102 0.26 4.49 6.75
CA MET A 102 -0.59 5.08 5.71
C MET A 102 -1.95 4.40 5.66
N THR A 103 -1.98 3.07 5.63
CA THR A 103 -3.21 2.29 5.64
C THR A 103 -4.03 2.57 6.91
N SER A 104 -3.39 2.55 8.09
CA SER A 104 -4.03 2.85 9.37
C SER A 104 -4.66 4.24 9.40
N LEU A 105 -3.96 5.25 8.87
CA LEU A 105 -4.43 6.63 8.78
C LEU A 105 -5.66 6.74 7.90
N ILE A 106 -5.60 6.20 6.68
CA ILE A 106 -6.71 6.32 5.73
C ILE A 106 -7.98 5.64 6.27
N TYR A 107 -7.87 4.44 6.83
CA TYR A 107 -9.03 3.77 7.45
C TYR A 107 -9.57 4.54 8.66
N ALA A 108 -8.71 5.13 9.50
CA ALA A 108 -9.15 5.99 10.59
C ALA A 108 -9.91 7.21 10.08
N MET A 109 -9.41 7.87 9.02
CA MET A 109 -10.07 9.02 8.43
C MET A 109 -11.40 8.67 7.76
N VAL A 110 -11.49 7.54 7.05
CA VAL A 110 -12.76 7.08 6.47
C VAL A 110 -13.78 6.77 7.57
N ARG A 111 -13.35 6.14 8.66
CA ARG A 111 -14.24 5.88 9.80
C ARG A 111 -14.78 7.17 10.41
N LEU A 112 -13.90 8.13 10.71
CA LEU A 112 -14.30 9.44 11.24
C LEU A 112 -15.21 10.22 10.28
N TYR A 113 -14.97 10.13 8.96
CA TYR A 113 -15.83 10.74 7.96
C TYR A 113 -17.27 10.19 8.03
N ASN A 114 -17.43 8.89 8.25
CA ASN A 114 -18.74 8.25 8.35
C ASN A 114 -19.42 8.53 9.69
N GLU A 115 -18.68 8.55 10.80
CA GLU A 115 -19.23 8.73 12.16
C GLU A 115 -19.59 10.19 12.49
N ARG A 116 -18.79 11.18 12.00
CA ARG A 116 -19.00 12.60 12.35
C ARG A 116 -19.96 13.27 11.38
N GLU A 117 -20.89 14.09 11.89
CA GLU A 117 -21.79 14.90 11.06
C GLU A 117 -21.02 15.93 10.20
N GLU A 118 -20.00 16.55 10.79
CA GLU A 118 -19.13 17.55 10.13
C GLU A 118 -18.09 16.92 9.16
N ARG A 119 -18.14 15.61 8.95
CA ARG A 119 -17.18 14.85 8.13
C ARG A 119 -15.75 15.02 8.69
N LEU A 120 -14.77 15.39 7.83
CA LEU A 120 -13.40 15.68 8.26
C LEU A 120 -13.12 17.19 8.45
N ASN A 121 -14.15 18.04 8.43
CA ASN A 121 -13.96 19.46 8.70
C ASN A 121 -13.59 19.69 10.17
N GLY A 122 -12.63 20.58 10.41
CA GLY A 122 -12.17 20.90 11.76
C GLY A 122 -11.50 19.75 12.54
N ILE A 123 -11.19 18.62 11.86
CA ILE A 123 -10.53 17.49 12.51
C ILE A 123 -9.15 17.88 13.03
N VAL A 124 -8.81 17.47 14.25
CA VAL A 124 -7.48 17.61 14.84
C VAL A 124 -6.80 16.25 14.97
N PHE A 125 -5.47 16.24 15.09
CA PHE A 125 -4.72 14.98 15.21
C PHE A 125 -5.13 14.15 16.44
N GLY A 126 -5.59 14.82 17.52
CA GLY A 126 -6.13 14.17 18.71
C GLY A 126 -7.30 13.22 18.40
N ASP A 127 -8.20 13.62 17.51
CA ASP A 127 -9.37 12.83 17.11
C ASP A 127 -8.97 11.56 16.33
N ILE A 128 -7.89 11.65 15.56
CA ILE A 128 -7.38 10.54 14.73
C ILE A 128 -6.55 9.57 15.57
N LYS A 129 -5.82 10.07 16.58
CA LYS A 129 -4.76 9.34 17.29
C LYS A 129 -5.23 8.01 17.89
N SER A 130 -6.38 7.99 18.54
CA SER A 130 -6.91 6.78 19.19
C SER A 130 -7.23 5.68 18.18
N LEU A 131 -7.91 6.03 17.08
CA LEU A 131 -8.24 5.12 15.99
C LEU A 131 -6.99 4.69 15.22
N LEU A 132 -6.07 5.62 14.99
CA LEU A 132 -4.79 5.34 14.32
C LEU A 132 -4.00 4.27 15.08
N LEU A 133 -3.80 4.44 16.39
CA LEU A 133 -3.06 3.48 17.22
C LEU A 133 -3.76 2.11 17.28
N ARG A 134 -5.08 2.09 17.36
CA ARG A 134 -5.87 0.86 17.29
C ARG A 134 -5.67 0.16 15.95
N ASN A 135 -5.78 0.89 14.85
CA ASN A 135 -5.62 0.36 13.50
C ASN A 135 -4.20 -0.18 13.27
N ILE A 136 -3.16 0.53 13.73
CA ILE A 136 -1.77 0.08 13.65
C ILE A 136 -1.62 -1.29 14.32
N LYS A 137 -2.12 -1.45 15.56
CA LYS A 137 -2.02 -2.72 16.29
C LYS A 137 -2.74 -3.85 15.55
N ARG A 138 -3.95 -3.60 15.06
CA ARG A 138 -4.75 -4.60 14.34
C ARG A 138 -4.10 -4.97 13.00
N LEU A 139 -3.69 -3.99 12.19
CA LEU A 139 -3.03 -4.25 10.90
C LEU A 139 -1.67 -4.93 11.07
N PHE A 140 -0.92 -4.61 12.12
CA PHE A 140 0.33 -5.28 12.41
C PHE A 140 0.10 -6.77 12.71
N LEU A 141 -0.87 -7.09 13.56
CA LEU A 141 -1.23 -8.48 13.86
C LEU A 141 -1.73 -9.22 12.60
N MET A 142 -2.58 -8.56 11.81
CA MET A 142 -3.05 -9.09 10.52
C MET A 142 -1.89 -9.33 9.55
N GLY A 143 -0.96 -8.37 9.45
CA GLY A 143 0.22 -8.49 8.59
C GLY A 143 1.09 -9.70 8.95
N ILE A 144 1.34 -9.92 10.25
CA ILE A 144 2.06 -11.11 10.73
C ILE A 144 1.32 -12.39 10.31
N ALA A 145 0.01 -12.48 10.59
CA ALA A 145 -0.77 -13.67 10.26
C ALA A 145 -0.79 -13.95 8.74
N CYS A 146 -1.02 -12.90 7.92
CA CYS A 146 -0.99 -13.02 6.47
C CYS A 146 0.40 -13.42 5.94
N SER A 147 1.48 -12.92 6.57
CA SER A 147 2.85 -13.30 6.21
C SER A 147 3.10 -14.79 6.46
N PHE A 148 2.69 -15.32 7.61
CA PHE A 148 2.79 -16.76 7.89
C PHE A 148 2.00 -17.59 6.89
N LEU A 149 0.76 -17.21 6.58
CA LEU A 149 -0.06 -17.90 5.58
C LEU A 149 0.59 -17.87 4.20
N PHE A 150 1.14 -16.72 3.81
CA PHE A 150 1.81 -16.55 2.52
C PHE A 150 3.07 -17.42 2.43
N ILE A 151 3.92 -17.42 3.48
CA ILE A 151 5.13 -18.26 3.55
C ILE A 151 4.74 -19.74 3.43
N PHE A 152 3.71 -20.16 4.17
CA PHE A 152 3.22 -21.54 4.11
C PHE A 152 2.73 -21.91 2.71
N ALA A 153 1.97 -21.02 2.06
CA ALA A 153 1.49 -21.22 0.69
C ALA A 153 2.65 -21.33 -0.31
N VAL A 154 3.67 -20.47 -0.19
CA VAL A 154 4.86 -20.52 -1.05
C VAL A 154 5.64 -21.83 -0.84
N ILE A 155 5.88 -22.25 0.40
CA ILE A 155 6.55 -23.52 0.70
C ILE A 155 5.77 -24.69 0.08
N PHE A 156 4.45 -24.69 0.22
CA PHE A 156 3.59 -25.73 -0.34
C PHE A 156 3.68 -25.78 -1.87
N ILE A 157 3.64 -24.61 -2.54
CA ILE A 157 3.78 -24.52 -4.00
C ILE A 157 5.17 -25.00 -4.45
N VAL A 158 6.23 -24.63 -3.74
CA VAL A 158 7.61 -25.09 -4.06
C VAL A 158 7.71 -26.62 -3.92
N LEU A 159 7.14 -27.20 -2.86
CA LEU A 159 7.13 -28.66 -2.70
C LEU A 159 6.40 -29.37 -3.85
N LEU A 160 5.26 -28.82 -4.29
CA LEU A 160 4.55 -29.34 -5.47
C LEU A 160 5.36 -29.21 -6.75
N ALA A 161 6.05 -28.07 -6.93
CA ALA A 161 6.88 -27.81 -8.12
C ALA A 161 8.10 -28.75 -8.20
N VAL A 162 8.67 -29.16 -7.05
CA VAL A 162 9.75 -30.15 -6.98
C VAL A 162 9.25 -31.53 -7.44
N LEU A 163 8.01 -31.89 -7.14
CA LEU A 163 7.42 -33.14 -7.61
C LEU A 163 7.21 -33.14 -9.14
N THR A 164 6.64 -32.07 -9.66
CA THR A 164 6.51 -31.83 -11.11
C THR A 164 6.30 -30.34 -11.38
N PRO A 165 7.14 -29.71 -12.25
CA PRO A 165 7.02 -28.29 -12.63
C PRO A 165 5.65 -27.92 -13.25
N PHE A 166 4.96 -28.90 -13.84
CA PHE A 166 3.63 -28.68 -14.44
C PHE A 166 2.58 -28.24 -13.42
N THR A 167 2.79 -28.53 -12.12
CA THR A 167 1.88 -28.10 -11.05
C THR A 167 1.82 -26.57 -10.95
N LEU A 168 2.88 -25.83 -11.36
CA LEU A 168 2.90 -24.38 -11.35
C LEU A 168 1.83 -23.76 -12.27
N ILE A 169 1.48 -24.44 -13.37
CA ILE A 169 0.45 -23.97 -14.30
C ILE A 169 -0.91 -23.83 -13.59
N LEU A 170 -1.19 -24.71 -12.63
CA LEU A 170 -2.45 -24.70 -11.87
C LEU A 170 -2.31 -23.88 -10.58
N THR A 171 -1.22 -24.03 -9.85
CA THR A 171 -1.07 -23.44 -8.50
C THR A 171 -0.88 -21.92 -8.53
N ILE A 172 -0.22 -21.34 -9.57
CA ILE A 172 -0.06 -19.90 -9.70
C ILE A 172 -1.40 -19.19 -9.94
N PRO A 173 -2.23 -19.58 -10.94
CA PRO A 173 -3.57 -18.99 -11.10
C PRO A 173 -4.47 -19.18 -9.87
N LEU A 174 -4.37 -20.33 -9.21
CA LEU A 174 -5.14 -20.62 -8.01
C LEU A 174 -4.75 -19.67 -6.86
N LEU A 175 -3.44 -19.49 -6.61
CA LEU A 175 -2.94 -18.54 -5.62
C LEU A 175 -3.45 -17.13 -5.90
N PHE A 176 -3.40 -16.70 -7.16
CA PHE A 176 -3.91 -15.39 -7.58
C PHE A 176 -5.41 -15.25 -7.32
N ALA A 177 -6.20 -16.28 -7.63
CA ALA A 177 -7.64 -16.28 -7.38
C ALA A 177 -7.99 -16.14 -5.89
N PHE A 178 -7.17 -16.68 -4.98
CA PHE A 178 -7.32 -16.54 -3.53
C PHE A 178 -6.79 -15.21 -2.99
N MET A 179 -5.77 -14.63 -3.61
CA MET A 179 -5.21 -13.33 -3.18
C MET A 179 -6.17 -12.16 -3.42
N VAL A 180 -6.99 -12.20 -4.47
CA VAL A 180 -7.96 -11.14 -4.77
C VAL A 180 -8.95 -10.91 -3.61
N PRO A 181 -9.65 -11.94 -3.08
CA PRO A 181 -10.49 -11.78 -1.89
C PRO A 181 -9.76 -11.23 -0.68
N LEU A 182 -8.50 -11.63 -0.44
CA LEU A 182 -7.70 -11.18 0.71
C LEU A 182 -7.52 -9.67 0.77
N ALA A 183 -7.64 -8.95 -0.34
CA ALA A 183 -7.59 -7.48 -0.35
C ALA A 183 -8.71 -6.85 0.51
N LEU A 184 -9.85 -7.53 0.71
CA LEU A 184 -10.92 -7.05 1.59
C LEU A 184 -10.66 -7.31 3.08
N MET A 185 -9.59 -8.03 3.44
CA MET A 185 -9.34 -8.38 4.84
C MET A 185 -9.10 -7.16 5.72
N ALA A 186 -8.35 -6.17 5.22
CA ALA A 186 -8.07 -4.94 5.96
C ALA A 186 -9.33 -4.13 6.29
N PRO A 187 -10.19 -3.76 5.32
CA PRO A 187 -11.42 -3.04 5.65
C PRO A 187 -12.36 -3.86 6.55
N ILE A 188 -12.56 -5.16 6.30
CA ILE A 188 -13.40 -6.01 7.15
C ILE A 188 -12.89 -6.01 8.59
N TYR A 189 -11.61 -6.31 8.79
CA TYR A 189 -11.03 -6.41 10.11
C TYR A 189 -11.04 -5.09 10.88
N LEU A 190 -10.88 -3.95 10.20
CA LEU A 190 -10.82 -2.64 10.86
C LEU A 190 -12.18 -2.02 11.12
N PHE A 191 -13.18 -2.24 10.27
CA PHE A 191 -14.50 -1.62 10.42
C PHE A 191 -15.46 -2.43 11.29
N GLU A 192 -15.37 -3.76 11.28
CA GLU A 192 -16.33 -4.61 11.98
C GLU A 192 -15.93 -5.00 13.41
N ASP A 193 -14.72 -4.70 13.84
CA ASP A 193 -14.22 -4.98 15.20
C ASP A 193 -14.28 -6.47 15.63
N ILE A 194 -14.32 -7.39 14.67
CA ILE A 194 -14.36 -8.85 14.86
C ILE A 194 -12.96 -9.43 15.09
N SER A 195 -12.89 -10.71 15.47
CA SER A 195 -11.64 -11.45 15.61
C SER A 195 -10.94 -11.66 14.26
N LEU A 196 -9.64 -11.93 14.28
CA LEU A 196 -8.85 -12.15 13.06
C LEU A 196 -9.36 -13.37 12.26
N GLY A 197 -9.75 -14.46 12.95
CA GLY A 197 -10.27 -15.65 12.31
C GLY A 197 -11.62 -15.43 11.63
N GLU A 198 -12.53 -14.71 12.29
CA GLU A 198 -13.81 -14.32 11.72
C GLU A 198 -13.64 -13.39 10.52
N ALA A 199 -12.71 -12.40 10.63
CA ALA A 199 -12.38 -11.52 9.51
C ALA A 199 -11.85 -12.30 8.31
N PHE A 200 -11.01 -13.30 8.53
CA PHE A 200 -10.49 -14.17 7.49
C PHE A 200 -11.61 -14.96 6.79
N ALA A 201 -12.49 -15.62 7.55
CA ALA A 201 -13.62 -16.35 7.00
C ALA A 201 -14.57 -15.42 6.20
N LYS A 202 -14.89 -14.25 6.77
CA LYS A 202 -15.75 -13.26 6.12
C LYS A 202 -15.12 -12.69 4.85
N THR A 203 -13.80 -12.51 4.84
CA THR A 203 -13.03 -12.05 3.67
C THR A 203 -13.25 -12.96 2.47
N PHE A 204 -13.19 -14.26 2.65
CA PHE A 204 -13.44 -15.19 1.54
C PHE A 204 -14.91 -15.24 1.16
N ARG A 205 -15.83 -15.17 2.12
CA ARG A 205 -17.27 -15.14 1.84
C ARG A 205 -17.66 -13.93 0.99
N LEU A 206 -17.30 -12.72 1.41
CA LEU A 206 -17.58 -11.48 0.66
C LEU A 206 -16.73 -11.36 -0.61
N GLY A 207 -15.47 -11.72 -0.51
CA GLY A 207 -14.53 -11.59 -1.61
C GLY A 207 -14.82 -12.50 -2.78
N PHE A 208 -15.19 -13.77 -2.55
CA PHE A 208 -15.60 -14.65 -3.65
C PHE A 208 -16.97 -14.28 -4.22
N ALA A 209 -17.94 -13.87 -3.38
CA ALA A 209 -19.24 -13.41 -3.84
C ALA A 209 -19.15 -12.16 -4.76
N THR A 210 -18.13 -11.33 -4.57
CA THR A 210 -17.89 -10.11 -5.35
C THR A 210 -16.54 -10.08 -6.04
N TRP A 211 -15.96 -11.24 -6.37
CA TRP A 211 -14.58 -11.40 -6.85
C TRP A 211 -14.24 -10.48 -8.03
N GLY A 212 -15.09 -10.46 -9.05
CA GLY A 212 -14.89 -9.60 -10.22
C GLY A 212 -14.87 -8.12 -9.87
N GLY A 213 -15.69 -7.69 -8.92
CA GLY A 213 -15.70 -6.30 -8.42
C GLY A 213 -14.42 -5.95 -7.66
N VAL A 214 -13.95 -6.83 -6.80
CA VAL A 214 -12.67 -6.66 -6.07
C VAL A 214 -11.51 -6.59 -7.05
N PHE A 215 -11.44 -7.54 -7.99
CA PHE A 215 -10.39 -7.59 -9.01
C PHE A 215 -10.35 -6.30 -9.85
N LEU A 216 -11.50 -5.86 -10.36
CA LEU A 216 -11.58 -4.66 -11.19
C LEU A 216 -11.19 -3.39 -10.42
N VAL A 217 -11.61 -3.26 -9.15
CA VAL A 217 -11.22 -2.12 -8.31
C VAL A 217 -9.71 -2.14 -8.06
N LEU A 218 -9.13 -3.27 -7.69
CA LEU A 218 -7.69 -3.42 -7.53
C LEU A 218 -6.92 -3.06 -8.81
N MET A 219 -7.37 -3.57 -9.95
CA MET A 219 -6.73 -3.33 -11.24
C MET A 219 -6.79 -1.85 -11.64
N VAL A 220 -7.96 -1.23 -11.61
CA VAL A 220 -8.12 0.17 -12.08
C VAL A 220 -7.51 1.16 -11.10
N MET A 221 -7.77 1.02 -9.78
CA MET A 221 -7.17 1.91 -8.78
C MET A 221 -5.66 1.72 -8.68
N GLY A 222 -5.18 0.47 -8.83
CA GLY A 222 -3.76 0.16 -8.90
C GLY A 222 -3.08 0.77 -10.13
N LEU A 223 -3.74 0.74 -11.29
CA LEU A 223 -3.23 1.36 -12.50
C LEU A 223 -3.14 2.90 -12.35
N ILE A 224 -4.17 3.52 -11.79
CA ILE A 224 -4.17 4.96 -11.50
C ILE A 224 -3.02 5.31 -10.52
N ALA A 225 -2.90 4.56 -9.44
CA ALA A 225 -1.81 4.73 -8.47
C ALA A 225 -0.43 4.59 -9.13
N SER A 226 -0.27 3.58 -10.00
CA SER A 226 0.99 3.33 -10.73
C SER A 226 1.36 4.46 -11.70
N VAL A 227 0.37 5.02 -12.42
CA VAL A 227 0.59 6.17 -13.30
C VAL A 227 1.02 7.40 -12.50
N LEU A 228 0.33 7.70 -11.40
CA LEU A 228 0.67 8.83 -10.53
C LEU A 228 2.06 8.66 -9.93
N GLN A 229 2.38 7.47 -9.43
CA GLN A 229 3.71 7.14 -8.91
C GLN A 229 4.77 7.27 -10.00
N GLY A 230 4.51 6.77 -11.21
CA GLY A 230 5.43 6.88 -12.34
C GLY A 230 5.80 8.33 -12.63
N ILE A 231 4.82 9.23 -12.69
CA ILE A 231 5.04 10.67 -12.93
C ILE A 231 5.93 11.27 -11.83
N VAL A 232 5.62 11.01 -10.56
CA VAL A 232 6.39 11.55 -9.42
C VAL A 232 7.81 10.96 -9.35
N SER A 233 8.02 9.77 -9.92
CA SER A 233 9.32 9.10 -9.94
C SER A 233 10.26 9.59 -11.05
N ILE A 234 9.76 10.30 -12.07
CA ILE A 234 10.56 10.77 -13.21
C ILE A 234 11.84 11.52 -12.78
N PRO A 235 11.81 12.50 -11.84
CA PRO A 235 13.01 13.24 -11.45
C PRO A 235 14.10 12.31 -10.88
N TRP A 236 13.70 11.31 -10.11
CA TRP A 236 14.62 10.32 -9.56
C TRP A 236 15.27 9.46 -10.66
N TYR A 237 14.49 8.98 -11.63
CA TYR A 237 15.03 8.20 -12.76
C TYR A 237 16.01 9.02 -13.60
N VAL A 238 15.70 10.29 -13.84
CA VAL A 238 16.61 11.21 -14.59
C VAL A 238 17.96 11.32 -13.89
N ILE A 239 17.99 11.61 -12.58
CA ILE A 239 19.24 11.71 -11.80
C ILE A 239 19.98 10.38 -11.75
N TYR A 240 19.26 9.27 -11.61
CA TYR A 240 19.86 7.93 -11.61
C TYR A 240 20.56 7.63 -12.93
N ILE A 241 19.92 7.91 -14.08
CA ILE A 241 20.49 7.71 -15.41
C ILE A 241 21.72 8.61 -15.61
N VAL A 242 21.63 9.90 -15.24
CA VAL A 242 22.76 10.84 -15.31
C VAL A 242 23.95 10.30 -14.52
N LYS A 243 23.73 9.85 -13.30
CA LYS A 243 24.77 9.29 -12.44
C LYS A 243 25.39 8.02 -13.07
N MET A 244 24.56 7.13 -13.61
CA MET A 244 25.01 5.89 -14.26
C MET A 244 25.89 6.19 -15.48
N VAL A 245 25.51 7.16 -16.31
CA VAL A 245 26.30 7.59 -17.50
C VAL A 245 27.67 8.13 -17.06
N PHE A 246 27.72 8.99 -16.05
CA PHE A 246 29.02 9.51 -15.53
C PHE A 246 29.89 8.38 -14.96
N THR A 247 29.33 7.45 -14.20
CA THR A 247 30.08 6.31 -13.65
C THR A 247 30.68 5.44 -14.74
N MET A 248 29.95 5.22 -15.84
CA MET A 248 30.45 4.44 -16.98
C MET A 248 31.50 5.19 -17.79
N SER A 249 31.36 6.52 -17.95
CA SER A 249 32.29 7.35 -18.73
C SER A 249 33.65 7.51 -18.05
N ASP A 250 33.70 7.55 -16.71
CA ASP A 250 34.91 7.72 -15.93
C ASP A 250 35.66 6.39 -15.65
N GLY A 251 35.35 5.33 -16.37
CA GLY A 251 36.02 4.02 -16.23
C GLY A 251 35.82 3.38 -14.84
N GLY A 252 34.72 3.68 -14.18
CA GLY A 252 34.41 3.18 -12.83
C GLY A 252 35.01 4.00 -11.69
N ALA A 253 35.70 5.12 -11.97
CA ALA A 253 36.11 6.04 -10.94
C ALA A 253 34.88 6.71 -10.33
N THR A 254 34.56 6.38 -9.09
CA THR A 254 33.36 6.79 -8.35
C THR A 254 33.44 8.23 -7.85
N SER A 255 33.72 9.18 -8.72
CA SER A 255 33.59 10.60 -8.38
C SER A 255 32.17 11.12 -8.67
N SER A 256 31.13 10.42 -8.13
CA SER A 256 29.81 11.04 -8.13
C SER A 256 29.90 12.29 -7.27
N SER A 257 29.64 13.46 -7.88
CA SER A 257 29.71 14.74 -7.15
C SER A 257 28.76 14.70 -5.95
N VAL A 258 29.16 15.32 -4.85
CA VAL A 258 28.32 15.46 -3.64
C VAL A 258 26.94 16.02 -4.00
N GLY A 259 26.87 16.92 -5.01
CA GLY A 259 25.63 17.49 -5.52
C GLY A 259 24.70 16.45 -6.16
N LEU A 260 25.22 15.52 -6.96
CA LEU A 260 24.39 14.45 -7.57
C LEU A 260 23.87 13.48 -6.52
N ASN A 261 24.68 13.11 -5.52
CA ASN A 261 24.24 12.26 -4.42
C ASN A 261 23.13 12.92 -3.60
N PHE A 262 23.28 14.22 -3.31
CA PHE A 262 22.28 14.99 -2.59
C PHE A 262 20.99 15.13 -3.40
N ALA A 263 21.07 15.43 -4.69
CA ALA A 263 19.92 15.50 -5.58
C ALA A 263 19.19 14.14 -5.65
N GLN A 264 19.94 13.03 -5.79
CA GLN A 264 19.38 11.68 -5.78
C GLN A 264 18.63 11.39 -4.47
N TYR A 265 19.19 11.78 -3.34
CA TYR A 265 18.54 11.63 -2.03
C TYR A 265 17.22 12.42 -1.96
N LEU A 266 17.23 13.71 -2.38
CA LEU A 266 16.02 14.54 -2.37
C LEU A 266 14.93 13.97 -3.28
N PHE A 267 15.28 13.56 -4.49
CA PHE A 267 14.30 12.95 -5.39
C PHE A 267 13.84 11.54 -4.94
N SER A 268 14.66 10.82 -4.17
CA SER A 268 14.23 9.58 -3.51
C SER A 268 13.14 9.85 -2.47
N ILE A 269 13.26 10.94 -1.70
CA ILE A 269 12.20 11.34 -0.75
C ILE A 269 10.91 11.62 -1.51
N LEU A 270 10.97 12.41 -2.59
CA LEU A 270 9.80 12.74 -3.40
C LEU A 270 9.15 11.49 -3.99
N MET A 271 9.94 10.58 -4.57
CA MET A 271 9.50 9.32 -5.15
C MET A 271 8.80 8.43 -4.11
N LEU A 272 9.42 8.23 -2.95
CA LEU A 272 8.88 7.38 -1.87
C LEU A 272 7.61 8.00 -1.27
N TYR A 273 7.61 9.30 -1.03
CA TYR A 273 6.44 9.99 -0.51
C TYR A 273 5.27 9.94 -1.51
N GLY A 274 5.54 10.18 -2.80
CA GLY A 274 4.56 10.05 -3.87
C GLY A 274 3.97 8.63 -3.99
N SER A 275 4.79 7.60 -3.74
CA SER A 275 4.33 6.21 -3.69
C SER A 275 3.28 5.98 -2.60
N TYR A 276 3.51 6.50 -1.39
CA TYR A 276 2.52 6.40 -0.31
C TYR A 276 1.25 7.21 -0.60
N LEU A 277 1.37 8.40 -1.19
CA LEU A 277 0.19 9.18 -1.59
C LEU A 277 -0.62 8.49 -2.68
N SER A 278 0.05 7.87 -3.65
CA SER A 278 -0.62 7.12 -4.72
C SER A 278 -1.40 5.92 -4.18
N ALA A 279 -0.91 5.29 -3.10
CA ALA A 279 -1.59 4.15 -2.47
C ALA A 279 -2.97 4.51 -1.88
N ILE A 280 -3.24 5.81 -1.59
CA ILE A 280 -4.55 6.28 -1.10
C ILE A 280 -5.68 5.82 -2.03
N PHE A 281 -5.47 5.88 -3.35
CA PHE A 281 -6.48 5.49 -4.33
C PHE A 281 -6.88 4.02 -4.16
N GLY A 282 -5.91 3.12 -4.04
CA GLY A 282 -6.17 1.70 -3.80
C GLY A 282 -6.88 1.43 -2.48
N ILE A 283 -6.43 2.07 -1.40
CA ILE A 283 -7.00 1.89 -0.06
C ILE A 283 -8.46 2.37 -0.03
N VAL A 284 -8.75 3.58 -0.55
CA VAL A 284 -10.11 4.13 -0.59
C VAL A 284 -11.01 3.32 -1.53
N GLY A 285 -10.47 2.89 -2.67
CA GLY A 285 -11.19 1.99 -3.59
C GLY A 285 -11.67 0.71 -2.93
N LEU A 286 -10.79 0.09 -2.12
CA LEU A 286 -11.13 -1.12 -1.37
C LEU A 286 -12.18 -0.86 -0.27
N VAL A 287 -12.23 0.33 0.33
CA VAL A 287 -13.28 0.70 1.30
C VAL A 287 -14.65 0.68 0.64
N TYR A 288 -14.82 1.34 -0.51
CA TYR A 288 -16.11 1.38 -1.19
C TYR A 288 -16.48 0.04 -1.84
N GLN A 289 -15.49 -0.75 -2.24
CA GLN A 289 -15.73 -2.14 -2.67
C GLN A 289 -16.19 -3.01 -1.50
N TYR A 290 -15.58 -2.85 -0.32
CA TYR A 290 -16.00 -3.55 0.90
C TYR A 290 -17.44 -3.16 1.27
N GLY A 291 -17.76 -1.85 1.30
CA GLY A 291 -19.12 -1.39 1.59
C GLY A 291 -20.17 -1.96 0.62
N HIS A 292 -19.84 -2.03 -0.67
CA HIS A 292 -20.69 -2.70 -1.66
C HIS A 292 -20.83 -4.21 -1.39
N ALA A 293 -19.73 -4.90 -1.12
CA ALA A 293 -19.74 -6.34 -0.87
C ALA A 293 -20.57 -6.71 0.37
N SER A 294 -20.40 -5.94 1.44
CA SER A 294 -21.16 -6.09 2.69
C SER A 294 -22.66 -5.86 2.48
N GLU A 295 -23.03 -4.88 1.65
CA GLU A 295 -24.43 -4.60 1.37
C GLU A 295 -25.06 -5.64 0.42
N VAL A 296 -24.28 -6.23 -0.48
CA VAL A 296 -24.76 -7.28 -1.39
C VAL A 296 -24.98 -8.59 -0.66
N VAL A 297 -24.07 -8.96 0.26
CA VAL A 297 -24.06 -10.28 0.92
C VAL A 297 -24.77 -10.27 2.27
N ASP A 298 -24.54 -9.21 3.07
CA ASP A 298 -25.00 -9.14 4.47
C ASP A 298 -26.17 -8.15 4.65
N SER A 299 -26.48 -7.29 3.65
CA SER A 299 -27.58 -6.28 3.71
C SER A 299 -27.55 -5.43 4.99
N ILE A 300 -26.36 -4.91 5.36
CA ILE A 300 -26.07 -4.26 6.63
C ILE A 300 -27.01 -3.06 6.91
N THR A 301 -27.39 -2.28 5.89
CA THR A 301 -28.32 -1.15 6.06
C THR A 301 -29.71 -1.60 6.47
N VAL A 302 -30.22 -2.69 5.91
CA VAL A 302 -31.55 -3.24 6.26
C VAL A 302 -31.54 -3.81 7.68
N GLU A 303 -30.47 -4.49 8.08
CA GLU A 303 -30.31 -5.05 9.44
C GLU A 303 -30.27 -3.92 10.47
N SER A 304 -29.52 -2.84 10.20
CA SER A 304 -29.45 -1.67 11.10
C SER A 304 -30.78 -0.92 11.22
N ASP A 305 -31.59 -0.88 10.17
CA ASP A 305 -32.91 -0.25 10.18
C ASP A 305 -33.90 -1.07 11.00
N ILE A 306 -33.84 -2.41 10.92
CA ILE A 306 -34.67 -3.31 11.76
C ILE A 306 -34.30 -3.12 13.25
N ASP A 307 -33.02 -3.14 13.59
CA ASP A 307 -32.56 -2.94 14.98
C ASP A 307 -32.93 -1.58 15.57
N ASN A 308 -33.09 -0.56 14.74
CA ASN A 308 -33.54 0.76 15.15
C ASN A 308 -35.08 0.83 15.31
N PHE A 309 -35.83 0.04 14.57
CA PHE A 309 -37.29 -0.06 14.76
C PHE A 309 -37.67 -0.62 16.13
N ASP A 310 -36.89 -1.58 16.65
CA ASP A 310 -37.10 -2.18 17.97
C ASP A 310 -36.79 -1.21 19.14
N LYS A 311 -36.19 -0.04 18.84
CA LYS A 311 -35.85 1.01 19.82
C LYS A 311 -36.79 2.22 19.80
N LEU A 312 -37.77 2.26 18.88
CA LEU A 312 -38.84 3.24 18.79
C LEU A 312 -40.07 2.81 19.60
#